data_22d73db53f541ca895922dea7f139955
#
_entry.id   22d73db53f541ca895922dea7f139955
#
_cell.length_a   1.000
_cell.length_b   1.000
_cell.length_c   1.000
_cell.angle_alpha   90.00
_cell.angle_beta   90.00
_cell.angle_gamma   90.00
#
_symmetry.space_group_name_H-M   'P 1'
#
loop_
_entity.id
_entity.type
_entity.pdbx_description
1 polymer ?
#
loop_
_entity_poly.entity_id
_entity_poly.type
_entity_poly.pdbx_seq_one_letter_code
_entity_poly.pdbx_strand_id
1 'polypeptide(L)'
;ATPCLNDHQIADEDFQVKGHLNSAASKIVLTCLYLARHNRPDMLWSVTSLARNITSFADDKRLHRLIAYLHTTEDYIQFCVAGDFIQDCFLVMYVDAGFAGDLGDSKSTGGAFGSNACVPIT
;
A
#
# COMPACT_ATOMS: atom_id res chain seq x y z
N ALA A 1 -6.45 13.68 -0.81
CA ALA A 1 -5.01 13.34 -0.96
C ALA A 1 -4.88 11.84 -1.24
N THR A 2 -3.86 11.44 -1.99
CA THR A 2 -3.55 10.04 -2.29
C THR A 2 -2.28 9.61 -1.54
N PRO A 3 -2.17 8.34 -1.14
CA PRO A 3 -0.98 7.85 -0.42
C PRO A 3 0.25 7.65 -1.31
N CYS A 4 0.12 7.79 -2.62
CA CYS A 4 1.21 7.57 -3.58
C CYS A 4 1.50 8.81 -4.43
N LEU A 5 2.71 8.89 -4.96
CA LEU A 5 3.11 9.76 -6.06
C LEU A 5 3.24 8.92 -7.32
N ASN A 6 2.68 9.40 -8.41
CA ASN A 6 2.87 8.80 -9.73
C ASN A 6 4.24 9.21 -10.30
N ASP A 7 4.79 8.39 -11.20
CA ASP A 7 6.12 8.63 -11.77
C ASP A 7 6.24 9.99 -12.47
N HIS A 8 5.19 10.43 -13.16
CA HIS A 8 5.16 11.75 -13.82
C HIS A 8 5.18 12.94 -12.84
N GLN A 9 5.04 12.73 -11.53
CA GLN A 9 5.12 13.75 -10.48
C GLN A 9 6.50 13.82 -9.84
N ILE A 10 7.42 12.96 -10.27
CA ILE A 10 8.80 12.85 -9.78
C ILE A 10 9.73 13.19 -10.94
N ALA A 11 10.77 13.98 -10.68
CA ALA A 11 11.74 14.31 -11.71
C ALA A 11 12.55 13.05 -12.10
N ASP A 12 12.83 12.88 -13.38
CA ASP A 12 13.60 11.74 -13.89
C ASP A 12 14.99 11.61 -13.25
N GLU A 13 15.59 12.72 -12.87
CA GLU A 13 16.88 12.79 -12.18
C GLU A 13 16.85 12.10 -10.81
N ASP A 14 15.72 12.16 -10.09
CA ASP A 14 15.57 11.58 -8.75
C ASP A 14 15.65 10.05 -8.74
N PHE A 15 15.33 9.40 -9.86
CA PHE A 15 15.46 7.95 -10.00
C PHE A 15 16.90 7.48 -10.08
N GLN A 16 17.83 8.37 -10.51
CA GLN A 16 19.26 8.07 -10.64
C GLN A 16 20.02 8.41 -9.36
N VAL A 17 19.46 9.24 -8.48
CA VAL A 17 20.10 9.65 -7.23
C VAL A 17 19.81 8.63 -6.14
N LYS A 18 20.84 8.25 -5.40
CA LYS A 18 20.71 7.34 -4.26
C LYS A 18 19.89 7.99 -3.15
N GLY A 19 18.94 7.25 -2.58
CA GLY A 19 18.12 7.69 -1.45
C GLY A 19 18.93 7.94 -0.17
N HIS A 20 18.53 8.92 0.59
CA HIS A 20 19.17 9.30 1.86
C HIS A 20 18.67 8.47 3.06
N LEU A 21 17.43 7.96 3.00
CA LEU A 21 16.77 7.23 4.09
C LEU A 21 17.09 5.73 4.13
N ASN A 22 17.88 5.22 3.23
CA ASN A 22 18.14 3.85 2.86
C ASN A 22 17.97 2.80 4.01
N SER A 23 18.71 2.90 5.11
CA SER A 23 18.60 1.93 6.22
C SER A 23 17.35 2.14 7.10
N ALA A 24 16.89 3.37 7.25
CA ALA A 24 15.70 3.72 8.02
C ALA A 24 14.41 3.47 7.22
N ALA A 25 14.45 3.70 5.90
CA ALA A 25 13.31 3.57 5.02
C ALA A 25 12.67 2.17 5.08
N SER A 26 13.46 1.12 5.02
CA SER A 26 12.97 -0.26 5.07
C SER A 26 12.20 -0.55 6.36
N LYS A 27 12.70 -0.08 7.50
CA LYS A 27 12.03 -0.25 8.79
C LYS A 27 10.70 0.51 8.84
N ILE A 28 10.67 1.74 8.34
CA ILE A 28 9.45 2.56 8.29
C ILE A 28 8.41 1.90 7.38
N VAL A 29 8.82 1.46 6.19
CA VAL A 29 7.92 0.79 5.24
C VAL A 29 7.35 -0.50 5.80
N LEU A 30 8.14 -1.32 6.50
CA LEU A 30 7.63 -2.53 7.14
C LEU A 30 6.61 -2.22 8.25
N THR A 31 6.81 -1.14 9.00
CA THR A 31 5.82 -0.67 9.99
C THR A 31 4.52 -0.22 9.30
N CYS A 32 4.64 0.55 8.22
CA CYS A 32 3.47 0.95 7.41
C CYS A 32 2.77 -0.25 6.77
N LEU A 33 3.51 -1.28 6.36
CA LEU A 33 2.94 -2.51 5.79
C LEU A 33 2.11 -3.26 6.84
N TYR A 34 2.58 -3.32 8.07
CA TYR A 34 1.81 -3.90 9.17
C TYR A 34 0.49 -3.16 9.38
N LEU A 35 0.51 -1.83 9.44
CA LEU A 35 -0.70 -1.00 9.56
C LEU A 35 -1.63 -1.18 8.35
N ALA A 36 -1.08 -1.18 7.15
CA ALA A 36 -1.85 -1.32 5.91
C ALA A 36 -2.61 -2.65 5.85
N ARG A 37 -1.98 -3.73 6.32
CA ARG A 37 -2.59 -5.06 6.33
C ARG A 37 -3.70 -5.23 7.35
N HIS A 38 -3.65 -4.51 8.47
CA HIS A 38 -4.59 -4.72 9.57
C HIS A 38 -5.71 -3.67 9.59
N ASN A 39 -5.37 -2.40 9.38
CA ASN A 39 -6.29 -1.30 9.65
C ASN A 39 -6.42 -0.29 8.50
N ARG A 40 -5.47 -0.27 7.55
CA ARG A 40 -5.37 0.76 6.53
C ARG A 40 -5.15 0.18 5.13
N PRO A 41 -6.11 -0.61 4.61
CA PRO A 41 -6.00 -1.23 3.29
C PRO A 41 -5.87 -0.19 2.15
N ASP A 42 -6.31 1.04 2.36
CA ASP A 42 -6.15 2.17 1.45
C ASP A 42 -4.69 2.50 1.11
N MET A 43 -3.74 2.15 1.99
CA MET A 43 -2.31 2.35 1.77
C MET A 43 -1.59 1.11 1.22
N LEU A 44 -2.26 -0.03 1.15
CA LEU A 44 -1.60 -1.32 0.90
C LEU A 44 -0.82 -1.34 -0.41
N TRP A 45 -1.39 -0.80 -1.49
CA TRP A 45 -0.72 -0.72 -2.79
C TRP A 45 0.56 0.13 -2.72
N SER A 46 0.47 1.33 -2.13
CA SER A 46 1.59 2.27 -2.03
C SER A 46 2.75 1.71 -1.20
N VAL A 47 2.41 1.07 -0.08
CA VAL A 47 3.40 0.44 0.81
C VAL A 47 4.04 -0.77 0.15
N THR A 48 3.26 -1.60 -0.53
CA THR A 48 3.76 -2.81 -1.20
C THR A 48 4.69 -2.44 -2.37
N SER A 49 4.33 -1.40 -3.11
CA SER A 49 5.19 -0.86 -4.18
C SER A 49 6.54 -0.39 -3.63
N LEU A 50 6.54 0.38 -2.53
CA LEU A 50 7.78 0.80 -1.86
C LEU A 50 8.59 -0.36 -1.28
N ALA A 51 7.93 -1.37 -0.71
CA ALA A 51 8.60 -2.50 -0.09
C ALA A 51 9.41 -3.36 -1.08
N ARG A 52 9.11 -3.28 -2.37
CA ARG A 52 9.84 -4.04 -3.41
C ARG A 52 11.24 -3.51 -3.64
N ASN A 53 11.40 -2.20 -3.64
CA ASN A 53 12.69 -1.59 -3.92
C ASN A 53 12.75 -0.17 -3.35
N ILE A 54 13.63 0.06 -2.39
CA ILE A 54 13.86 1.39 -1.79
C ILE A 54 15.33 1.70 -1.95
N THR A 55 15.70 2.30 -3.07
CA THR A 55 17.09 2.58 -3.41
C THR A 55 17.34 4.02 -3.85
N SER A 56 16.34 4.66 -4.45
CA SER A 56 16.47 5.97 -5.08
C SER A 56 15.90 7.11 -4.22
N PHE A 57 16.28 8.33 -4.57
CA PHE A 57 15.69 9.53 -3.96
C PHE A 57 14.20 9.69 -4.32
N ALA A 58 13.79 9.16 -5.46
CA ALA A 58 12.38 9.05 -5.84
C ALA A 58 11.59 8.25 -4.81
N ASP A 59 12.16 7.17 -4.28
CA ASP A 59 11.51 6.34 -3.25
C ASP A 59 11.43 7.07 -1.91
N ASP A 60 12.43 7.89 -1.56
CA ASP A 60 12.37 8.77 -0.39
C ASP A 60 11.19 9.76 -0.50
N LYS A 61 10.95 10.34 -1.67
CA LYS A 61 9.81 11.23 -1.93
C LYS A 61 8.48 10.50 -1.80
N ARG A 62 8.38 9.28 -2.34
CA ARG A 62 7.19 8.44 -2.20
C ARG A 62 6.92 8.06 -0.75
N LEU A 63 7.97 7.71 0.00
CA LEU A 63 7.87 7.42 1.42
C LEU A 63 7.40 8.63 2.22
N HIS A 64 7.97 9.80 1.95
CA HIS A 64 7.55 11.04 2.59
C HIS A 64 6.07 11.35 2.30
N ARG A 65 5.60 11.13 1.05
CA ARG A 65 4.20 11.28 0.69
C ARG A 65 3.29 10.33 1.46
N LEU A 66 3.70 9.06 1.59
CA LEU A 66 2.97 8.04 2.34
C LEU A 66 2.80 8.43 3.82
N ILE A 67 3.89 8.89 4.45
CA ILE A 67 3.85 9.33 5.86
C ILE A 67 2.99 10.58 6.02
N ALA A 68 3.09 11.56 5.12
CA ALA A 68 2.24 12.74 5.13
C ALA A 68 0.75 12.38 4.97
N TYR A 69 0.43 11.41 4.10
CA TYR A 69 -0.92 10.88 3.96
C TYR A 69 -1.40 10.22 5.26
N LEU A 70 -0.60 9.36 5.86
CA LEU A 70 -0.93 8.70 7.12
C LEU A 70 -1.24 9.73 8.22
N HIS A 71 -0.40 10.73 8.36
CA HIS A 71 -0.58 11.81 9.35
C HIS A 71 -1.85 12.64 9.11
N THR A 72 -2.17 12.94 7.84
CA THR A 72 -3.39 13.71 7.50
C THR A 72 -4.68 12.88 7.55
N THR A 73 -4.57 11.59 7.71
CA THR A 73 -5.71 10.64 7.73
C THR A 73 -5.69 9.74 8.96
N GLU A 74 -5.11 10.21 10.05
CA GLU A 74 -5.03 9.46 11.32
C GLU A 74 -6.40 9.15 11.93
N ASP A 75 -7.40 9.99 11.63
CA ASP A 75 -8.79 9.82 12.07
C ASP A 75 -9.59 8.79 11.25
N TYR A 76 -8.99 8.20 10.21
CA TYR A 76 -9.69 7.20 9.40
C TYR A 76 -9.89 5.92 10.20
N ILE A 77 -11.15 5.51 10.31
CA ILE A 77 -11.57 4.34 11.08
C ILE A 77 -12.17 3.30 10.12
N GLN A 78 -11.68 2.08 10.20
CA GLN A 78 -12.29 0.96 9.54
C GLN A 78 -13.36 0.36 10.45
N PHE A 79 -14.61 0.34 9.98
CA PHE A 79 -15.71 -0.29 10.67
C PHE A 79 -15.83 -1.75 10.23
N CYS A 80 -15.84 -2.66 11.19
CA CYS A 80 -16.13 -4.06 10.99
C CYS A 80 -17.35 -4.42 11.82
N VAL A 81 -18.43 -4.86 11.18
CA VAL A 81 -19.65 -5.27 11.86
C VAL A 81 -19.78 -6.79 11.69
N ALA A 82 -19.71 -7.50 12.80
CA ALA A 82 -19.98 -8.93 12.88
C ALA A 82 -21.27 -9.13 13.66
N GLY A 83 -22.34 -9.48 12.98
CA GLY A 83 -23.66 -9.63 13.59
C GLY A 83 -24.55 -10.63 12.85
N ASP A 84 -24.04 -11.21 11.77
CA ASP A 84 -24.76 -12.19 10.98
C ASP A 84 -24.78 -13.56 11.69
N PHE A 85 -25.86 -14.31 11.48
CA PHE A 85 -25.90 -15.70 11.92
C PHE A 85 -24.89 -16.51 11.13
N ILE A 86 -24.30 -17.55 11.75
CA ILE A 86 -23.28 -18.40 11.13
C ILE A 86 -23.74 -18.99 9.79
N GLN A 87 -25.03 -19.32 9.67
CA GLN A 87 -25.62 -19.84 8.43
C GLN A 87 -25.69 -18.83 7.29
N ASP A 88 -25.63 -17.54 7.61
CA ASP A 88 -25.67 -16.44 6.64
C ASP A 88 -24.26 -15.90 6.33
N CYS A 89 -23.25 -16.41 7.03
CA CYS A 89 -21.87 -16.06 6.80
C CYS A 89 -21.34 -16.77 5.55
N PHE A 90 -20.77 -16.00 4.63
CA PHE A 90 -20.11 -16.49 3.42
C PHE A 90 -18.82 -15.74 3.15
N LEU A 91 -17.84 -16.44 2.64
CA LEU A 91 -16.57 -15.86 2.25
C LEU A 91 -16.68 -15.24 0.85
N VAL A 92 -16.40 -13.96 0.75
CA VAL A 92 -16.30 -13.24 -0.53
C VAL A 92 -14.85 -12.89 -0.77
N MET A 93 -14.37 -13.17 -1.97
CA MET A 93 -13.04 -12.79 -2.39
C MET A 93 -13.12 -11.98 -3.69
N TYR A 94 -12.62 -10.76 -3.65
CA TYR A 94 -12.43 -9.92 -4.82
C TYR A 94 -10.98 -10.07 -5.26
N VAL A 95 -10.77 -10.42 -6.53
CA VAL A 95 -9.43 -10.67 -7.07
C VAL A 95 -9.24 -9.77 -8.30
N ASP A 96 -8.10 -9.11 -8.34
CA ASP A 96 -7.68 -8.30 -9.48
C ASP A 96 -6.23 -8.64 -9.85
N ALA A 97 -5.93 -8.63 -11.15
CA ALA A 97 -4.60 -8.93 -11.67
C ALA A 97 -4.22 -7.94 -12.78
N GLY A 98 -3.23 -7.11 -12.50
CA GLY A 98 -2.61 -6.24 -13.50
C GLY A 98 -1.48 -6.97 -14.24
N PHE A 99 -1.65 -7.14 -15.57
CA PHE A 99 -0.62 -7.73 -16.42
C PHE A 99 0.47 -6.70 -16.75
N ALA A 100 1.75 -7.05 -16.49
CA ALA A 100 2.92 -6.25 -16.86
C ALA A 100 2.83 -4.76 -16.43
N GLY A 101 2.23 -4.48 -15.28
CA GLY A 101 1.99 -3.11 -14.81
C GLY A 101 3.24 -2.39 -14.31
N ASP A 102 4.33 -3.10 -14.09
CA ASP A 102 5.62 -2.49 -13.74
C ASP A 102 6.40 -2.15 -15.01
N LEU A 103 6.64 -0.87 -15.24
CA LEU A 103 7.34 -0.37 -16.43
C LEU A 103 8.83 -0.74 -16.44
N GLY A 104 9.41 -1.03 -15.28
CA GLY A 104 10.84 -1.34 -15.14
C GLY A 104 11.18 -2.80 -15.49
N ASP A 105 10.35 -3.75 -15.07
CA ASP A 105 10.65 -5.18 -15.23
C ASP A 105 9.47 -6.01 -15.80
N SER A 106 8.40 -5.34 -16.21
CA SER A 106 7.20 -5.96 -16.79
C SER A 106 6.54 -7.02 -15.89
N LYS A 107 6.75 -6.93 -14.58
CA LYS A 107 6.12 -7.84 -13.63
C LYS A 107 4.63 -7.58 -13.49
N SER A 108 3.89 -8.66 -13.41
CA SER A 108 2.46 -8.64 -13.12
C SER A 108 2.22 -8.45 -11.62
N THR A 109 1.19 -7.68 -11.28
CA THR A 109 0.77 -7.47 -9.91
C THR A 109 -0.61 -8.06 -9.71
N GLY A 110 -0.77 -8.89 -8.68
CA GLY A 110 -2.08 -9.40 -8.26
C GLY A 110 -2.50 -8.76 -6.94
N GLY A 111 -3.77 -8.49 -6.80
CA GLY A 111 -4.41 -8.05 -5.58
C GLY A 111 -5.58 -8.94 -5.23
N ALA A 112 -5.81 -9.16 -3.94
CA ALA A 112 -6.99 -9.84 -3.46
C ALA A 112 -7.51 -9.14 -2.20
N PHE A 113 -8.83 -9.04 -2.09
CA PHE A 113 -9.50 -8.57 -0.90
C PHE A 113 -10.55 -9.61 -0.49
N GLY A 114 -10.45 -10.09 0.73
CA GLY A 114 -11.38 -11.06 1.29
C GLY A 114 -12.27 -10.43 2.35
N SER A 115 -13.50 -10.89 2.41
CA SER A 115 -14.41 -10.56 3.50
C SER A 115 -15.22 -11.78 3.90
N ASN A 116 -15.56 -11.88 5.18
CA ASN A 116 -16.54 -12.83 5.68
C ASN A 116 -17.81 -12.04 5.98
N ALA A 117 -18.82 -12.23 5.14
CA ALA A 117 -20.01 -11.37 5.09
C ALA A 117 -19.58 -9.88 4.94
N CYS A 118 -19.91 -9.03 5.91
CA CYS A 118 -19.51 -7.62 5.90
C CYS A 118 -18.16 -7.32 6.57
N VAL A 119 -17.46 -8.35 7.09
CA VAL A 119 -16.19 -8.17 7.82
C VAL A 119 -15.01 -8.44 6.90
N PRO A 120 -14.14 -7.44 6.66
CA PRO A 120 -12.90 -7.64 5.90
C PRO A 120 -11.98 -8.66 6.60
N ILE A 121 -11.38 -9.54 5.79
CA ILE A 121 -10.32 -10.46 6.21
C ILE A 121 -9.10 -10.10 5.36
N THR A 122 -8.11 -9.46 5.94
CA THR A 122 -6.88 -9.04 5.25
C THR A 122 -5.71 -9.96 5.59
#